data_ab1d4231cc4dff6f1e05c06897d11ae7
#
_entry.id   ab1d4231cc4dff6f1e05c06897d11ae7
#
_cell.length_a   1.000
_cell.length_b   1.000
_cell.length_c   1.000
_cell.angle_alpha   90.00
_cell.angle_beta   90.00
_cell.angle_gamma   90.00
#
_symmetry.space_group_name_H-M   'P 1'
#
loop_
_entity.id
_entity.type
_entity.pdbx_description
1 polymer ?
#
loop_
_entity_poly.entity_id
_entity_poly.type
_entity_poly.pdbx_seq_one_letter_code
_entity_poly.pdbx_strand_id
1 'polypeptide(L)'
;MMRKNWMCTAAGVGGWLMLTAGCNTSQVRPLPYDAELKEVVVVDNPKVIVPDFRMNLEEQFGAHGFRVRVQSNTMAVKPGELVIRYDARRSWDFVTYLTDASVFAYKDGVLVGRGQYHHVGQSFSLDIFTKWRGTEWKMAELYERFFSNYPQQK
;
A
#
# COMPACT_ATOMS: atom_id res chain seq x y z
N MET A 1 -70.47 -6.79 -2.80
CA MET A 1 -70.43 -6.02 -4.05
C MET A 1 -69.00 -5.88 -4.51
N MET A 2 -68.69 -6.38 -5.65
CA MET A 2 -67.37 -6.57 -6.29
C MET A 2 -66.64 -5.27 -6.55
N ARG A 3 -65.30 -5.27 -6.45
CA ARG A 3 -64.42 -4.84 -7.56
C ARG A 3 -62.99 -5.28 -7.34
N LYS A 4 -62.58 -6.17 -8.23
CA LYS A 4 -61.16 -6.50 -8.54
C LYS A 4 -60.49 -5.27 -9.12
N ASN A 5 -59.24 -4.99 -8.67
CA ASN A 5 -58.29 -4.29 -9.51
C ASN A 5 -56.97 -5.05 -9.50
N TRP A 6 -56.72 -5.53 -10.68
CA TRP A 6 -55.48 -6.19 -11.14
C TRP A 6 -54.51 -5.08 -11.54
N MET A 7 -53.34 -5.04 -10.98
CA MET A 7 -52.27 -4.24 -11.55
C MET A 7 -51.00 -5.09 -11.62
N CYS A 8 -50.54 -5.20 -12.85
CA CYS A 8 -49.34 -5.90 -13.26
C CYS A 8 -48.09 -5.29 -12.64
N THR A 9 -47.31 -6.12 -11.96
CA THR A 9 -45.94 -5.79 -11.58
C THR A 9 -45.02 -6.17 -12.73
N ALA A 10 -44.48 -5.15 -13.40
CA ALA A 10 -43.36 -5.30 -14.33
C ALA A 10 -42.09 -5.59 -13.52
N ALA A 11 -41.56 -6.77 -13.67
CA ALA A 11 -40.26 -7.16 -13.13
C ALA A 11 -39.18 -6.50 -14.00
N GLY A 12 -38.59 -5.43 -13.46
CA GLY A 12 -37.36 -4.84 -14.00
C GLY A 12 -36.16 -5.66 -13.59
N VAL A 13 -35.65 -6.48 -14.50
CA VAL A 13 -34.35 -7.14 -14.34
C VAL A 13 -33.24 -6.10 -14.54
N GLY A 14 -32.87 -5.42 -13.46
CA GLY A 14 -31.68 -4.58 -13.41
C GLY A 14 -30.45 -5.46 -13.32
N GLY A 15 -29.80 -5.71 -14.45
CA GLY A 15 -28.51 -6.38 -14.49
C GLY A 15 -27.45 -5.53 -13.79
N TRP A 16 -27.04 -5.95 -12.61
CA TRP A 16 -25.84 -5.44 -11.95
C TRP A 16 -24.62 -5.97 -12.70
N LEU A 17 -24.07 -5.12 -13.57
CA LEU A 17 -22.70 -5.31 -14.03
C LEU A 17 -21.78 -5.11 -12.81
N MET A 18 -21.41 -6.20 -12.17
CA MET A 18 -20.27 -6.23 -11.25
C MET A 18 -19.01 -6.02 -12.10
N LEU A 19 -18.55 -4.78 -12.18
CA LEU A 19 -17.20 -4.46 -12.59
C LEU A 19 -16.27 -5.04 -11.52
N THR A 20 -15.78 -6.25 -11.75
CA THR A 20 -14.68 -6.81 -10.98
C THR A 20 -13.42 -6.04 -11.35
N ALA A 21 -13.18 -4.93 -10.68
CA ALA A 21 -11.87 -4.29 -10.69
C ALA A 21 -10.85 -5.32 -10.23
N GLY A 22 -9.81 -5.55 -11.03
CA GLY A 22 -8.72 -6.45 -10.70
C GLY A 22 -8.13 -6.05 -9.35
N CYS A 23 -8.34 -6.88 -8.33
CA CYS A 23 -8.00 -6.56 -6.97
C CYS A 23 -6.49 -6.75 -6.75
N ASN A 24 -5.73 -5.68 -6.80
CA ASN A 24 -4.49 -5.65 -6.05
C ASN A 24 -4.85 -5.78 -4.56
N THR A 25 -4.36 -6.83 -3.89
CA THR A 25 -4.64 -6.98 -2.46
C THR A 25 -3.61 -6.22 -1.65
N SER A 26 -4.02 -5.13 -1.03
CA SER A 26 -3.21 -4.44 -0.02
C SER A 26 -3.77 -4.72 1.37
N GLN A 27 -2.94 -5.30 2.24
CA GLN A 27 -3.25 -5.47 3.65
C GLN A 27 -2.50 -4.39 4.44
N VAL A 28 -3.23 -3.55 5.17
CA VAL A 28 -2.62 -2.44 5.89
C VAL A 28 -3.10 -2.39 7.34
N ARG A 29 -2.13 -2.34 8.26
CA ARG A 29 -2.29 -1.89 9.63
C ARG A 29 -1.69 -0.48 9.69
N PRO A 30 -2.51 0.57 9.84
CA PRO A 30 -2.02 1.94 9.85
C PRO A 30 -0.98 2.20 10.94
N LEU A 31 -0.08 3.13 10.68
CA LEU A 31 0.84 3.64 11.68
C LEU A 31 0.03 4.38 12.77
N PRO A 32 0.14 4.02 14.05
CA PRO A 32 -0.57 4.71 15.13
C PRO A 32 -0.08 6.14 15.25
N TYR A 33 -0.99 7.09 15.50
CA TYR A 33 -0.61 8.49 15.68
C TYR A 33 0.21 8.68 16.95
N ASP A 34 1.31 9.38 16.82
CA ASP A 34 2.19 9.81 17.90
C ASP A 34 2.70 11.22 17.59
N ALA A 35 2.22 12.21 18.35
CA ALA A 35 2.54 13.62 18.12
C ALA A 35 4.02 13.97 18.36
N GLU A 36 4.72 13.18 19.18
CA GLU A 36 6.11 13.39 19.49
C GLU A 36 7.05 12.75 18.46
N LEU A 37 6.52 11.86 17.65
CA LEU A 37 7.28 11.13 16.64
C LEU A 37 7.57 12.03 15.42
N LYS A 38 8.78 12.56 15.35
CA LYS A 38 9.23 13.46 14.27
C LYS A 38 10.30 12.83 13.39
N GLU A 39 10.91 11.75 13.84
CA GLU A 39 12.01 11.11 13.14
C GLU A 39 11.74 9.63 12.96
N VAL A 40 12.13 9.11 11.79
CA VAL A 40 12.06 7.68 11.49
C VAL A 40 13.39 7.18 10.94
N VAL A 41 13.73 5.97 11.29
CA VAL A 41 14.92 5.28 10.81
C VAL A 41 14.53 4.26 9.78
N VAL A 42 14.89 4.49 8.52
CA VAL A 42 14.73 3.50 7.44
C VAL A 42 15.97 2.63 7.40
N VAL A 43 15.78 1.34 7.64
CA VAL A 43 16.88 0.36 7.57
C VAL A 43 17.07 -0.07 6.12
N ASP A 44 18.25 0.22 5.57
CA ASP A 44 18.58 -0.15 4.20
C ASP A 44 18.60 -1.67 4.02
N ASN A 45 17.92 -2.13 2.97
CA ASN A 45 17.85 -3.54 2.62
C ASN A 45 18.51 -3.77 1.25
N PRO A 46 19.79 -4.17 1.21
CA PRO A 46 20.53 -4.36 -0.03
C PRO A 46 20.00 -5.51 -0.90
N LYS A 47 19.10 -6.34 -0.37
CA LYS A 47 18.44 -7.41 -1.14
C LYS A 47 17.30 -6.89 -2.01
N VAL A 48 16.81 -5.69 -1.74
CA VAL A 48 15.75 -5.06 -2.53
C VAL A 48 16.38 -4.39 -3.75
N ILE A 49 16.16 -4.99 -4.90
CA ILE A 49 16.69 -4.54 -6.20
C ILE A 49 15.62 -3.83 -7.04
N VAL A 50 14.48 -3.47 -6.44
CA VAL A 50 13.45 -2.67 -7.10
C VAL A 50 13.96 -1.23 -7.17
N PRO A 51 14.13 -0.65 -8.37
CA PRO A 51 14.59 0.72 -8.51
C PRO A 51 13.67 1.68 -7.74
N ASP A 52 14.27 2.70 -7.14
CA ASP A 52 13.59 3.82 -6.49
C ASP A 52 12.65 3.46 -5.33
N PHE A 53 12.53 2.18 -4.93
CA PHE A 53 11.60 1.77 -3.88
C PHE A 53 11.92 2.44 -2.54
N ARG A 54 13.19 2.43 -2.13
CA ARG A 54 13.62 3.08 -0.90
C ARG A 54 13.41 4.59 -0.96
N MET A 55 13.79 5.22 -2.06
CA MET A 55 13.64 6.68 -2.26
C MET A 55 12.16 7.08 -2.20
N ASN A 56 11.28 6.34 -2.87
CA ASN A 56 9.84 6.55 -2.79
C ASN A 56 9.31 6.41 -1.35
N LEU A 57 9.80 5.43 -0.60
CA LEU A 57 9.44 5.26 0.81
C LEU A 57 9.88 6.45 1.66
N GLU A 58 11.12 6.96 1.46
CA GLU A 58 11.65 8.13 2.15
C GLU A 58 10.82 9.38 1.83
N GLU A 59 10.46 9.59 0.58
CA GLU A 59 9.60 10.70 0.13
C GLU A 59 8.21 10.64 0.80
N GLN A 60 7.60 9.48 0.88
CA GLN A 60 6.30 9.32 1.53
C GLN A 60 6.36 9.65 3.03
N PHE A 61 7.37 9.19 3.76
CA PHE A 61 7.56 9.61 5.15
C PHE A 61 7.80 11.11 5.27
N GLY A 62 8.61 11.70 4.39
CA GLY A 62 8.85 13.14 4.33
C GLY A 62 7.57 13.94 4.10
N ALA A 63 6.73 13.54 3.15
CA ALA A 63 5.45 14.17 2.84
C ALA A 63 4.47 14.17 4.03
N HIS A 64 4.61 13.22 4.96
CA HIS A 64 3.82 13.14 6.20
C HIS A 64 4.51 13.78 7.41
N GLY A 65 5.58 14.56 7.17
CA GLY A 65 6.24 15.38 8.19
C GLY A 65 7.31 14.69 9.02
N PHE A 66 7.73 13.50 8.62
CA PHE A 66 8.83 12.82 9.30
C PHE A 66 10.19 13.25 8.74
N ARG A 67 11.16 13.40 9.62
CA ARG A 67 12.57 13.44 9.24
C ARG A 67 13.06 12.01 9.06
N VAL A 68 13.51 11.70 7.87
CA VAL A 68 13.98 10.35 7.53
C VAL A 68 15.49 10.24 7.69
N ARG A 69 15.94 9.23 8.42
CA ARG A 69 17.34 8.85 8.54
C ARG A 69 17.51 7.43 8.02
N VAL A 70 18.38 7.25 7.04
CA VAL A 70 18.72 5.93 6.51
C VAL A 70 19.92 5.37 7.28
N GLN A 71 19.84 4.11 7.66
CA GLN A 71 20.98 3.42 8.28
C GLN A 71 21.15 1.99 7.76
N SER A 72 22.37 1.47 7.87
CA SER A 72 22.68 0.09 7.56
C SER A 72 22.00 -0.88 8.55
N ASN A 73 21.66 -2.06 8.07
CA ASN A 73 21.04 -3.12 8.89
C ASN A 73 21.95 -3.61 10.06
N THR A 74 23.24 -3.30 10.01
CA THR A 74 24.22 -3.67 11.07
C THR A 74 24.29 -2.69 12.20
N MET A 75 23.68 -1.51 12.09
CA MET A 75 23.72 -0.48 13.13
C MET A 75 22.65 -0.74 14.20
N ALA A 76 23.01 -0.46 15.46
CA ALA A 76 22.06 -0.55 16.57
C ALA A 76 21.00 0.55 16.47
N VAL A 77 19.77 0.19 16.77
CA VAL A 77 18.62 1.10 16.89
C VAL A 77 18.55 1.58 18.34
N LYS A 78 18.31 2.88 18.52
CA LYS A 78 18.15 3.44 19.87
C LYS A 78 16.73 3.18 20.40
N PRO A 79 16.55 3.07 21.71
CA PRO A 79 15.23 3.02 22.32
C PRO A 79 14.36 4.21 21.93
N GLY A 80 13.07 3.97 21.68
CA GLY A 80 12.09 4.99 21.29
C GLY A 80 12.09 5.38 19.82
N GLU A 81 13.09 4.96 19.03
CA GLU A 81 13.11 5.21 17.58
C GLU A 81 12.04 4.39 16.84
N LEU A 82 11.37 5.03 15.89
CA LEU A 82 10.52 4.32 14.91
C LEU A 82 11.42 3.79 13.79
N VAL A 83 11.44 2.49 13.65
CA VAL A 83 12.28 1.78 12.68
C VAL A 83 11.42 1.21 11.57
N ILE A 84 11.75 1.57 10.35
CA ILE A 84 11.08 1.07 9.15
C ILE A 84 11.96 0.03 8.48
N ARG A 85 11.39 -1.15 8.30
CA ARG A 85 11.96 -2.22 7.49
C ARG A 85 11.08 -2.45 6.29
N TYR A 86 11.67 -2.78 5.16
CA TYR A 86 10.93 -3.02 3.93
C TYR A 86 11.50 -4.20 3.16
N ASP A 87 10.65 -4.82 2.36
CA ASP A 87 11.01 -5.79 1.34
C ASP A 87 10.22 -5.49 0.07
N ALA A 88 10.83 -5.73 -1.08
CA ALA A 88 10.15 -5.55 -2.35
C ALA A 88 10.72 -6.53 -3.38
N ARG A 89 9.82 -7.11 -4.16
CA ARG A 89 10.15 -8.07 -5.22
C ARG A 89 9.60 -7.58 -6.54
N ARG A 90 10.33 -7.90 -7.60
CA ARG A 90 9.91 -7.66 -8.97
C ARG A 90 9.89 -8.96 -9.76
N SER A 91 9.03 -9.04 -10.74
CA SER A 91 9.06 -10.04 -11.79
C SER A 91 9.36 -9.39 -13.14
N TRP A 92 9.61 -10.23 -14.14
CA TRP A 92 9.88 -9.79 -15.49
C TRP A 92 8.88 -10.44 -16.45
N ASP A 93 8.31 -9.63 -17.32
CA ASP A 93 7.48 -10.06 -18.44
C ASP A 93 7.54 -8.94 -19.48
N PHE A 94 8.54 -9.02 -20.39
CA PHE A 94 8.99 -7.99 -21.31
C PHE A 94 9.47 -6.69 -20.65
N VAL A 95 8.88 -6.31 -19.48
CA VAL A 95 9.28 -5.20 -18.63
C VAL A 95 9.27 -5.68 -17.17
N THR A 96 10.20 -5.17 -16.36
CA THR A 96 10.19 -5.44 -14.92
C THR A 96 9.07 -4.68 -14.22
N TYR A 97 8.37 -5.36 -13.31
CA TYR A 97 7.29 -4.76 -12.54
C TYR A 97 7.28 -5.25 -11.10
N LEU A 98 6.79 -4.40 -10.19
CA LEU A 98 6.62 -4.73 -8.78
C LEU A 98 5.56 -5.82 -8.62
N THR A 99 5.90 -6.92 -7.96
CA THR A 99 4.98 -8.03 -7.63
C THR A 99 4.57 -8.00 -6.18
N ASP A 100 5.51 -7.76 -5.30
CA ASP A 100 5.28 -7.77 -3.85
C ASP A 100 6.04 -6.61 -3.23
N ALA A 101 5.44 -6.00 -2.21
CA ALA A 101 6.10 -5.06 -1.34
C ALA A 101 5.58 -5.17 0.07
N SER A 102 6.45 -4.97 1.04
CA SER A 102 6.10 -4.97 2.45
C SER A 102 6.84 -3.85 3.16
N VAL A 103 6.11 -3.11 4.00
CA VAL A 103 6.64 -2.07 4.87
C VAL A 103 6.24 -2.42 6.30
N PHE A 104 7.20 -2.45 7.19
CA PHE A 104 7.00 -2.78 8.60
C PHE A 104 7.56 -1.65 9.46
N ALA A 105 6.75 -1.15 10.38
CA ALA A 105 7.13 -0.14 11.35
C ALA A 105 7.25 -0.78 12.74
N TYR A 106 8.40 -0.64 13.34
CA TYR A 106 8.70 -1.14 14.69
C TYR A 106 9.03 0.02 15.62
N LYS A 107 8.51 0.00 16.85
CA LYS A 107 8.91 0.87 17.94
C LYS A 107 9.31 -0.01 19.14
N ASP A 108 10.51 0.17 19.65
CA ASP A 108 11.07 -0.65 20.73
C ASP A 108 10.97 -2.17 20.48
N GLY A 109 11.18 -2.57 19.22
CA GLY A 109 11.09 -3.97 18.80
C GLY A 109 9.67 -4.50 18.57
N VAL A 110 8.65 -3.71 18.89
CA VAL A 110 7.23 -4.09 18.69
C VAL A 110 6.75 -3.62 17.32
N LEU A 111 6.09 -4.50 16.58
CA LEU A 111 5.46 -4.15 15.29
C LEU A 111 4.23 -3.26 15.53
N VAL A 112 4.33 -1.99 15.17
CA VAL A 112 3.27 -1.00 15.36
C VAL A 112 2.49 -0.68 14.09
N GLY A 113 3.10 -0.81 12.91
CA GLY A 113 2.47 -0.60 11.62
C GLY A 113 2.92 -1.62 10.58
N ARG A 114 2.06 -1.93 9.62
CA ARG A 114 2.37 -2.88 8.54
C ARG A 114 1.62 -2.51 7.28
N GLY A 115 2.31 -2.48 6.15
CA GLY A 115 1.72 -2.39 4.82
C GLY A 115 2.22 -3.53 3.96
N GLN A 116 1.33 -4.21 3.24
CA GLN A 116 1.68 -5.25 2.28
C GLN A 116 0.90 -5.04 0.99
N TYR A 117 1.61 -5.07 -0.10
CA TYR A 117 1.10 -5.05 -1.46
C TYR A 117 1.41 -6.37 -2.12
N HIS A 118 0.44 -6.94 -2.79
CA HIS A 118 0.62 -8.11 -3.65
C HIS A 118 -0.10 -7.90 -4.98
N HIS A 119 0.62 -8.05 -6.07
CA HIS A 119 0.06 -7.98 -7.42
C HIS A 119 -0.60 -9.30 -7.78
N VAL A 120 -1.91 -9.30 -7.88
CA VAL A 120 -2.68 -10.47 -8.36
C VAL A 120 -2.79 -10.38 -9.88
N GLY A 121 -1.82 -10.97 -10.58
CA GLY A 121 -1.87 -11.08 -12.04
C GLY A 121 -2.93 -12.07 -12.49
N GLN A 122 -3.94 -11.58 -13.20
CA GLN A 122 -4.80 -12.47 -13.99
C GLN A 122 -4.18 -12.66 -15.37
N SER A 123 -3.96 -13.90 -15.74
CA SER A 123 -3.16 -14.30 -16.92
C SER A 123 -3.64 -13.82 -18.30
N PHE A 124 -4.80 -13.20 -18.46
CA PHE A 124 -5.34 -12.85 -19.78
C PHE A 124 -6.33 -11.69 -19.78
N SER A 125 -6.16 -10.67 -18.97
CA SER A 125 -7.10 -9.54 -18.96
C SER A 125 -6.41 -8.21 -19.26
N LEU A 126 -7.20 -7.17 -19.47
CA LEU A 126 -6.87 -5.75 -19.65
C LEU A 126 -5.90 -5.15 -18.60
N ASP A 127 -5.30 -6.00 -17.76
CA ASP A 127 -4.35 -5.70 -16.70
C ASP A 127 -2.94 -5.31 -17.21
N ILE A 128 -2.72 -5.42 -18.53
CA ILE A 128 -1.47 -5.02 -19.18
C ILE A 128 -1.11 -3.57 -18.83
N PHE A 129 -2.10 -2.68 -18.76
CA PHE A 129 -1.86 -1.26 -18.48
C PHE A 129 -1.54 -0.97 -17.00
N THR A 130 -2.05 -1.77 -16.06
CA THR A 130 -1.77 -1.61 -14.62
C THR A 130 -0.50 -2.32 -14.21
N LYS A 131 -0.16 -3.42 -14.86
CA LYS A 131 1.02 -4.23 -14.59
C LYS A 131 2.32 -3.43 -14.73
N TRP A 132 2.39 -2.54 -15.72
CA TRP A 132 3.60 -1.77 -16.04
C TRP A 132 3.64 -0.38 -15.41
N ARG A 133 2.67 -0.02 -14.58
CA ARG A 133 2.73 1.24 -13.83
C ARG A 133 3.87 1.23 -12.82
N GLY A 134 4.45 2.41 -12.59
CA GLY A 134 5.56 2.60 -11.66
C GLY A 134 5.24 2.17 -10.22
N THR A 135 6.28 1.98 -9.44
CA THR A 135 6.20 1.59 -8.03
C THR A 135 5.34 2.55 -7.22
N GLU A 136 5.49 3.85 -7.43
CA GLU A 136 4.72 4.90 -6.75
C GLU A 136 3.21 4.70 -6.91
N TRP A 137 2.74 4.53 -8.13
CA TRP A 137 1.32 4.33 -8.41
C TRP A 137 0.77 3.07 -7.73
N LYS A 138 1.54 1.97 -7.75
CA LYS A 138 1.14 0.70 -7.14
C LYS A 138 1.07 0.78 -5.63
N MET A 139 1.94 1.56 -5.04
CA MET A 139 2.04 1.73 -3.58
C MET A 139 1.12 2.83 -3.05
N ALA A 140 0.54 3.68 -3.91
CA ALA A 140 -0.24 4.86 -3.48
C ALA A 140 -1.36 4.51 -2.50
N GLU A 141 -2.21 3.53 -2.82
CA GLU A 141 -3.29 3.08 -1.94
C GLU A 141 -2.76 2.52 -0.61
N LEU A 142 -1.64 1.79 -0.65
CA LEU A 142 -1.01 1.26 0.55
C LEU A 142 -0.54 2.41 1.44
N TYR A 143 0.14 3.40 0.88
CA TYR A 143 0.64 4.55 1.65
C TYR A 143 -0.50 5.41 2.20
N GLU A 144 -1.55 5.69 1.42
CA GLU A 144 -2.72 6.42 1.89
C GLU A 144 -3.32 5.76 3.15
N ARG A 145 -3.48 4.45 3.14
CA ARG A 145 -4.00 3.68 4.28
C ARG A 145 -2.98 3.57 5.43
N PHE A 146 -1.69 3.41 5.13
CA PHE A 146 -0.64 3.28 6.13
C PHE A 146 -0.48 4.58 6.94
N PHE A 147 -0.56 5.73 6.27
CA PHE A 147 -0.47 7.05 6.87
C PHE A 147 -1.82 7.70 7.20
N SER A 148 -2.91 6.93 7.24
CA SER A 148 -4.25 7.49 7.45
C SER A 148 -4.39 8.34 8.72
N ASN A 149 -3.54 8.15 9.71
CA ASN A 149 -3.49 8.95 10.95
C ASN A 149 -2.54 10.17 10.87
N TYR A 150 -1.83 10.33 9.75
CA TYR A 150 -0.85 11.41 9.54
C TYR A 150 -1.21 12.17 8.26
N PRO A 151 -1.80 13.37 8.35
CA PRO A 151 -2.13 14.15 7.15
C PRO A 151 -0.85 14.58 6.42
N GLN A 152 -0.92 14.65 5.10
CA GLN A 152 0.18 15.19 4.31
C GLN A 152 0.40 16.66 4.66
N GLN A 153 1.66 17.05 4.84
CA GLN A 153 2.05 18.44 5.01
C GLN A 153 2.16 19.08 3.62
N LYS A 154 1.37 20.14 3.41
CA LYS A 154 1.40 20.95 2.18
C LYS A 154 2.53 21.96 2.24
#